data_764160ba6610ba0d745c30bd795245e0
#
_entry.id   764160ba6610ba0d745c30bd795245e0
#
_cell.length_a   1.000
_cell.length_b   1.000
_cell.length_c   1.000
_cell.angle_alpha   90.00
_cell.angle_beta   90.00
_cell.angle_gamma   90.00
#
_symmetry.space_group_name_H-M   'P 1'
#
loop_
_entity.id
_entity.type
_entity.pdbx_description
1 polymer ?
#
loop_
_entity_poly.entity_id
_entity_poly.type
_entity_poly.pdbx_seq_one_letter_code
_entity_poly.pdbx_strand_id
1 'polypeptide(L)'
;MQRPRSATCVGVRRRRPPTTALSIATQFANTCPQVTELGAFAGPSSTTEDCLYLNVFTTGTGGRPKPVLVWIHGGGNFDGETNDYDGSKVATGGPLGTPTVVITINYRMGLFGFLSESDLNAEGHPFANYGILDQQAALRWVRANVAAFGGDPNNVTLGGQSAGAINTAANLISPAAAGLFQRAIFQSSPIPNQYFLPEAAAVTLGNNFAAAAGCSDAACLRALSAERILQLQGTPNANGPFVFSGAIVDGTIVPVLPETAWTTGAYRHMPMLGGTTKDDGGGNFGLGIAEYFSGPPQVAVTVDQYNANSPAVKQQYPLASFGNDPQLAQNRIGADPFKCDARRVLTELATTNSGFPVYGYDFTYQNAPYYFPQMPNAASPTGHFQPLAAHTSDIQFVFQGYHGGNLGVNLDQTSGQPRELQGAEITLSDQIVGAWTRFAKTGNPNGPRLPTWQAFTPGNGPFLQQDTPNSVETDAQYNANYKCEFWASQEASQ
;
A
#
# COMPACT_ATOMS: atom_id res chain seq x y z
N MET A 1 9.95 -25.75 -31.20
CA MET A 1 8.60 -25.18 -31.43
C MET A 1 8.68 -23.72 -30.99
N GLN A 2 8.59 -22.81 -31.95
CA GLN A 2 8.60 -21.36 -31.66
C GLN A 2 7.31 -21.02 -30.89
N ARG A 3 7.47 -20.42 -29.69
CA ARG A 3 6.35 -19.80 -28.98
C ARG A 3 5.85 -18.62 -29.83
N PRO A 4 4.54 -18.40 -29.93
CA PRO A 4 4.04 -17.19 -30.56
C PRO A 4 4.57 -15.98 -29.80
N ARG A 5 5.01 -14.95 -30.51
CA ARG A 5 5.39 -13.66 -29.94
C ARG A 5 4.29 -13.18 -29.02
N SER A 6 4.63 -12.83 -27.79
CA SER A 6 3.70 -12.28 -26.80
C SER A 6 3.02 -11.04 -27.38
N ALA A 7 1.72 -11.09 -27.57
CA ALA A 7 0.96 -9.87 -27.78
C ALA A 7 1.03 -9.05 -26.49
N THR A 8 1.30 -7.77 -26.59
CA THR A 8 1.32 -6.83 -25.46
C THR A 8 0.03 -6.94 -24.65
N CYS A 9 0.15 -7.12 -23.34
CA CYS A 9 -1.00 -7.38 -22.46
C CYS A 9 -1.82 -6.14 -22.08
N VAL A 10 -1.54 -4.98 -22.67
CA VAL A 10 -2.35 -3.77 -22.46
C VAL A 10 -3.79 -4.00 -22.89
N GLY A 11 -4.73 -3.83 -22.00
CA GLY A 11 -6.15 -4.00 -22.27
C GLY A 11 -6.59 -5.44 -22.60
N VAL A 12 -5.80 -6.48 -22.26
CA VAL A 12 -6.15 -7.87 -22.51
C VAL A 12 -6.52 -8.61 -21.23
N ARG A 13 -7.67 -9.32 -21.23
CA ARG A 13 -8.01 -10.25 -20.15
C ARG A 13 -7.03 -11.42 -20.09
N ARG A 14 -6.63 -11.80 -18.90
CA ARG A 14 -5.79 -12.98 -18.67
C ARG A 14 -6.43 -14.24 -19.23
N ARG A 15 -5.70 -15.01 -20.05
CA ARG A 15 -6.07 -16.37 -20.44
C ARG A 15 -5.54 -17.36 -19.38
N ARG A 16 -6.33 -18.42 -19.08
CA ARG A 16 -5.82 -19.53 -18.25
C ARG A 16 -4.67 -20.21 -19.00
N PRO A 17 -3.50 -20.45 -18.31
CA PRO A 17 -2.45 -21.25 -18.92
C PRO A 17 -2.93 -22.71 -19.09
N PRO A 18 -2.42 -23.44 -20.09
CA PRO A 18 -2.68 -24.87 -20.20
C PRO A 18 -2.06 -25.63 -19.01
N THR A 19 -2.83 -26.51 -18.39
CA THR A 19 -2.59 -27.18 -17.09
C THR A 19 -1.75 -28.45 -17.18
N THR A 20 -0.69 -28.54 -17.97
CA THR A 20 -0.04 -29.83 -18.25
C THR A 20 1.44 -29.96 -17.92
N ALA A 21 2.09 -29.00 -17.25
CA ALA A 21 3.47 -29.15 -16.86
C ALA A 21 3.64 -28.91 -15.35
N LEU A 22 4.19 -29.89 -14.63
CA LEU A 22 4.78 -29.69 -13.31
C LEU A 22 5.94 -28.71 -13.47
N SER A 23 5.86 -27.53 -12.84
CA SER A 23 6.96 -26.59 -12.74
C SER A 23 7.52 -26.64 -11.33
N ILE A 24 8.86 -26.65 -11.21
CA ILE A 24 9.55 -26.49 -9.93
C ILE A 24 9.46 -25.00 -9.59
N ALA A 25 8.70 -24.64 -8.57
CA ALA A 25 8.46 -23.25 -8.13
C ALA A 25 9.31 -22.95 -6.87
N THR A 26 10.64 -22.95 -7.01
CA THR A 26 11.60 -22.70 -5.92
C THR A 26 12.38 -21.40 -6.08
N GLN A 27 12.09 -20.63 -7.12
CA GLN A 27 12.68 -19.34 -7.41
C GLN A 27 11.60 -18.29 -7.55
N PHE A 28 11.88 -17.08 -7.13
CA PHE A 28 11.04 -15.93 -7.41
C PHE A 28 10.90 -15.72 -8.91
N ALA A 29 9.74 -15.24 -9.33
CA ALA A 29 9.43 -15.03 -10.73
C ALA A 29 9.64 -13.58 -11.16
N ASN A 30 9.31 -13.28 -12.41
CA ASN A 30 9.52 -11.97 -13.01
C ASN A 30 8.66 -10.88 -12.34
N THR A 31 9.24 -9.69 -12.28
CA THR A 31 8.57 -8.43 -11.94
C THR A 31 7.74 -7.94 -13.13
N CYS A 32 6.60 -7.32 -12.86
CA CYS A 32 5.76 -6.71 -13.91
C CYS A 32 6.44 -5.51 -14.57
N PRO A 33 6.01 -5.13 -15.81
CA PRO A 33 6.58 -3.98 -16.49
C PRO A 33 6.51 -2.73 -15.64
N GLN A 34 7.66 -2.14 -15.38
CA GLN A 34 7.84 -0.93 -14.57
C GLN A 34 9.17 -0.26 -14.88
N VAL A 35 9.21 1.05 -14.62
CA VAL A 35 10.44 1.81 -14.43
C VAL A 35 10.58 1.96 -12.92
N THR A 36 11.72 1.54 -12.38
CA THR A 36 11.96 1.67 -10.94
C THR A 36 12.20 3.14 -10.58
N GLU A 37 11.22 3.78 -9.98
CA GLU A 37 11.25 5.18 -9.60
C GLU A 37 11.30 5.39 -8.11
N LEU A 38 10.60 4.54 -7.38
CA LEU A 38 10.58 4.57 -5.92
C LEU A 38 11.85 3.99 -5.30
N GLY A 39 12.89 3.78 -6.12
CA GLY A 39 14.19 3.31 -5.66
C GLY A 39 14.20 1.82 -5.34
N ALA A 40 15.09 1.45 -4.45
CA ALA A 40 15.44 0.07 -4.16
C ALA A 40 14.27 -0.80 -3.71
N PHE A 41 13.25 -0.22 -3.08
CA PHE A 41 12.10 -0.97 -2.52
C PHE A 41 10.99 -1.30 -3.53
N ALA A 42 11.14 -0.86 -4.75
CA ALA A 42 10.14 -1.09 -5.79
C ALA A 42 10.55 -2.20 -6.77
N GLY A 43 11.65 -2.88 -6.50
CA GLY A 43 12.19 -3.90 -7.36
C GLY A 43 12.92 -3.35 -8.60
N PRO A 44 13.45 -4.21 -9.47
CA PRO A 44 14.16 -3.82 -10.66
C PRO A 44 13.22 -3.33 -11.76
N SER A 45 13.71 -2.44 -12.62
CA SER A 45 13.04 -2.10 -13.87
C SER A 45 12.79 -3.36 -14.71
N SER A 46 11.61 -3.45 -15.32
CA SER A 46 11.20 -4.61 -16.10
C SER A 46 10.34 -4.20 -17.29
N THR A 47 10.48 -4.94 -18.39
CA THR A 47 9.58 -4.88 -19.55
C THR A 47 8.87 -6.21 -19.77
N THR A 48 8.95 -7.12 -18.80
CA THR A 48 8.46 -8.49 -18.90
C THR A 48 6.98 -8.55 -18.58
N GLU A 49 6.15 -8.86 -19.56
CA GLU A 49 4.70 -8.99 -19.39
C GLU A 49 4.27 -10.34 -18.78
N ASP A 50 5.13 -11.36 -18.82
CA ASP A 50 4.92 -12.63 -18.11
C ASP A 50 5.32 -12.48 -16.65
N CYS A 51 4.47 -11.84 -15.85
CA CYS A 51 4.78 -11.38 -14.50
C CYS A 51 3.71 -11.71 -13.45
N LEU A 52 2.55 -12.25 -13.86
CA LEU A 52 1.44 -12.50 -12.94
C LEU A 52 1.69 -13.78 -12.14
N TYR A 53 2.58 -13.67 -11.18
CA TYR A 53 3.01 -14.72 -10.26
C TYR A 53 2.62 -14.40 -8.83
N LEU A 54 2.71 -15.40 -7.97
CA LEU A 54 2.53 -15.28 -6.53
C LEU A 54 3.53 -16.17 -5.80
N ASN A 55 3.90 -15.77 -4.59
CA ASN A 55 4.73 -16.56 -3.70
C ASN A 55 3.87 -17.14 -2.57
N VAL A 56 4.18 -18.34 -2.11
CA VAL A 56 3.47 -19.00 -1.02
C VAL A 56 4.46 -19.39 0.08
N PHE A 57 4.26 -18.83 1.28
CA PHE A 57 5.03 -19.14 2.47
C PHE A 57 4.15 -19.94 3.43
N THR A 58 4.62 -21.12 3.86
CA THR A 58 3.90 -21.98 4.78
C THR A 58 4.84 -22.81 5.64
N THR A 59 4.43 -23.10 6.86
CA THR A 59 5.16 -24.00 7.76
C THR A 59 4.91 -25.49 7.49
N GLY A 60 4.25 -25.81 6.39
CA GLY A 60 3.93 -27.17 5.97
C GLY A 60 2.46 -27.37 5.62
N THR A 61 2.16 -28.49 4.98
CA THR A 61 0.84 -28.79 4.40
C THR A 61 -0.04 -29.66 5.32
N GLY A 62 0.52 -30.21 6.40
CA GLY A 62 -0.20 -31.08 7.33
C GLY A 62 -0.89 -30.32 8.48
N GLY A 63 -1.75 -31.04 9.22
CA GLY A 63 -2.43 -30.54 10.40
C GLY A 63 -3.78 -29.88 10.11
N ARG A 64 -4.25 -29.04 11.05
CA ARG A 64 -5.48 -28.25 10.84
C ARG A 64 -5.23 -27.17 9.81
N PRO A 65 -6.21 -26.87 8.92
CA PRO A 65 -6.10 -25.79 7.97
C PRO A 65 -5.75 -24.45 8.66
N LYS A 66 -4.78 -23.73 8.10
CA LYS A 66 -4.28 -22.47 8.62
C LYS A 66 -5.04 -21.29 8.03
N PRO A 67 -5.20 -20.17 8.75
CA PRO A 67 -5.64 -18.93 8.14
C PRO A 67 -4.69 -18.56 6.99
N VAL A 68 -5.21 -17.80 6.04
CA VAL A 68 -4.48 -17.33 4.85
C VAL A 68 -4.40 -15.81 4.89
N LEU A 69 -3.22 -15.25 4.70
CA LEU A 69 -3.00 -13.84 4.44
C LEU A 69 -2.56 -13.66 3.00
N VAL A 70 -3.33 -12.94 2.21
CA VAL A 70 -2.96 -12.51 0.86
C VAL A 70 -2.51 -11.07 0.94
N TRP A 71 -1.29 -10.79 0.45
CA TRP A 71 -0.67 -9.50 0.53
C TRP A 71 -0.53 -8.85 -0.85
N ILE A 72 -0.99 -7.60 -0.94
CA ILE A 72 -0.85 -6.73 -2.12
C ILE A 72 0.23 -5.69 -1.78
N HIS A 73 1.32 -5.68 -2.56
CA HIS A 73 2.40 -4.71 -2.38
C HIS A 73 1.98 -3.28 -2.74
N GLY A 74 2.69 -2.31 -2.18
CA GLY A 74 2.56 -0.88 -2.52
C GLY A 74 3.32 -0.51 -3.80
N GLY A 75 3.75 0.75 -3.88
CA GLY A 75 4.50 1.29 -5.02
C GLY A 75 3.63 2.14 -5.95
N GLY A 76 2.64 2.88 -5.41
CA GLY A 76 1.87 3.86 -6.17
C GLY A 76 1.07 3.30 -7.35
N ASN A 77 0.91 1.98 -7.47
CA ASN A 77 0.36 1.28 -8.64
C ASN A 77 1.16 1.49 -9.94
N PHE A 78 2.38 1.95 -9.88
CA PHE A 78 3.25 2.12 -11.05
C PHE A 78 4.58 1.36 -10.95
N ASP A 79 5.03 1.00 -9.73
CA ASP A 79 6.14 0.08 -9.51
C ASP A 79 5.92 -0.77 -8.24
N GLY A 80 6.86 -1.66 -7.93
CA GLY A 80 6.78 -2.60 -6.83
C GLY A 80 6.78 -4.06 -7.29
N GLU A 81 7.13 -4.93 -6.37
CA GLU A 81 7.10 -6.37 -6.63
C GLU A 81 6.81 -7.19 -5.37
N THR A 82 6.31 -8.40 -5.59
CA THR A 82 6.00 -9.33 -4.52
C THR A 82 7.23 -9.98 -3.89
N ASN A 83 8.38 -9.96 -4.58
CA ASN A 83 9.59 -10.63 -4.14
C ASN A 83 10.29 -9.91 -2.97
N ASP A 84 9.93 -8.64 -2.74
CA ASP A 84 10.44 -7.85 -1.63
C ASP A 84 9.86 -8.26 -0.27
N TYR A 85 8.80 -9.07 -0.26
CA TYR A 85 8.04 -9.41 0.94
C TYR A 85 8.30 -10.86 1.36
N ASP A 86 9.31 -11.09 2.20
CA ASP A 86 9.53 -12.40 2.82
C ASP A 86 8.46 -12.68 3.89
N GLY A 87 7.51 -13.51 3.55
CA GLY A 87 6.42 -13.93 4.43
C GLY A 87 6.81 -14.97 5.49
N SER A 88 8.07 -15.37 5.60
CA SER A 88 8.50 -16.51 6.44
C SER A 88 8.18 -16.30 7.92
N LYS A 89 8.46 -15.12 8.48
CA LYS A 89 8.14 -14.81 9.89
C LYS A 89 6.63 -14.82 10.13
N VAL A 90 5.86 -14.19 9.24
CA VAL A 90 4.39 -14.18 9.33
C VAL A 90 3.83 -15.58 9.18
N ALA A 91 4.42 -16.41 8.30
CA ALA A 91 3.98 -17.79 8.11
C ALA A 91 4.14 -18.65 9.37
N THR A 92 5.15 -18.39 10.19
CA THR A 92 5.28 -19.06 11.51
C THR A 92 4.31 -18.49 12.55
N GLY A 93 3.85 -17.26 12.38
CA GLY A 93 3.11 -16.49 13.38
C GLY A 93 4.01 -15.83 14.43
N GLY A 94 5.32 -15.95 14.29
CA GLY A 94 6.27 -15.53 15.34
C GLY A 94 6.01 -16.25 16.67
N PRO A 95 6.63 -15.80 17.77
CA PRO A 95 6.48 -16.43 19.08
C PRO A 95 5.11 -16.17 19.76
N LEU A 96 4.31 -15.24 19.24
CA LEU A 96 3.08 -14.76 19.88
C LEU A 96 1.81 -15.04 19.07
N GLY A 97 1.96 -15.38 17.80
CA GLY A 97 0.85 -15.52 16.87
C GLY A 97 0.42 -16.97 16.60
N THR A 98 -0.02 -17.17 15.37
CA THR A 98 -0.51 -18.48 14.90
C THR A 98 0.05 -18.79 13.51
N PRO A 99 0.44 -20.02 13.21
CA PRO A 99 0.87 -20.39 11.86
C PRO A 99 -0.18 -19.99 10.81
N THR A 100 0.27 -19.36 9.75
CA THR A 100 -0.56 -18.76 8.70
C THR A 100 0.03 -19.13 7.34
N VAL A 101 -0.78 -19.34 6.31
CA VAL A 101 -0.29 -19.38 4.94
C VAL A 101 -0.24 -17.96 4.42
N VAL A 102 0.94 -17.48 4.04
CA VAL A 102 1.12 -16.14 3.50
C VAL A 102 1.30 -16.23 1.98
N ILE A 103 0.58 -15.41 1.25
CA ILE A 103 0.64 -15.34 -0.21
C ILE A 103 0.88 -13.90 -0.60
N THR A 104 1.99 -13.63 -1.28
CA THR A 104 2.28 -12.32 -1.86
C THR A 104 2.07 -12.38 -3.37
N ILE A 105 1.50 -11.33 -3.97
CA ILE A 105 1.02 -11.38 -5.35
C ILE A 105 1.55 -10.22 -6.18
N ASN A 106 1.96 -10.49 -7.42
CA ASN A 106 2.16 -9.47 -8.45
C ASN A 106 0.83 -9.15 -9.14
N TYR A 107 0.72 -7.93 -9.62
CA TYR A 107 -0.39 -7.44 -10.42
C TYR A 107 0.12 -6.42 -11.45
N ARG A 108 -0.60 -6.22 -12.54
CA ARG A 108 -0.23 -5.21 -13.54
C ARG A 108 -0.42 -3.81 -12.97
N MET A 109 0.53 -2.94 -13.28
CA MET A 109 0.64 -1.58 -12.75
C MET A 109 0.67 -0.55 -13.89
N GLY A 110 0.61 0.73 -13.54
CA GLY A 110 0.64 1.82 -14.51
C GLY A 110 -0.39 1.63 -15.61
N LEU A 111 -0.04 2.00 -16.83
CA LEU A 111 -0.91 1.85 -18.00
C LEU A 111 -1.22 0.37 -18.35
N PHE A 112 -0.39 -0.59 -17.91
CA PHE A 112 -0.71 -2.01 -18.09
C PHE A 112 -1.85 -2.49 -17.18
N GLY A 113 -1.99 -1.87 -16.02
CA GLY A 113 -2.97 -2.23 -15.00
C GLY A 113 -4.21 -1.33 -14.96
N PHE A 114 -4.10 -0.08 -15.40
CA PHE A 114 -5.12 0.94 -15.15
C PHE A 114 -5.40 1.85 -16.33
N LEU A 115 -5.17 1.40 -17.57
CA LEU A 115 -5.52 2.15 -18.77
C LEU A 115 -7.02 2.03 -19.06
N SER A 116 -7.72 3.17 -19.14
CA SER A 116 -9.05 3.33 -19.69
C SER A 116 -8.95 4.17 -20.95
N GLU A 117 -9.39 3.65 -22.10
CA GLU A 117 -9.33 4.31 -23.39
C GLU A 117 -10.56 3.94 -24.23
N SER A 118 -11.03 4.85 -25.07
CA SER A 118 -12.33 4.75 -25.73
C SER A 118 -12.51 3.49 -26.57
N ASP A 119 -11.53 3.11 -27.38
CA ASP A 119 -11.63 1.94 -28.27
C ASP A 119 -11.46 0.64 -27.50
N LEU A 120 -10.60 0.62 -26.48
CA LEU A 120 -10.49 -0.51 -25.55
C LEU A 120 -11.81 -0.73 -24.81
N ASN A 121 -12.44 0.35 -24.37
CA ASN A 121 -13.69 0.33 -23.63
C ASN A 121 -14.86 -0.15 -24.52
N ALA A 122 -14.85 0.17 -25.82
CA ALA A 122 -15.87 -0.25 -26.79
C ALA A 122 -15.91 -1.77 -27.03
N GLU A 123 -14.90 -2.53 -26.61
CA GLU A 123 -14.88 -3.99 -26.74
C GLU A 123 -15.86 -4.71 -25.78
N GLY A 124 -16.50 -3.99 -24.86
CA GLY A 124 -17.62 -4.50 -24.06
C GLY A 124 -17.25 -5.50 -22.96
N HIS A 125 -15.97 -5.58 -22.55
CA HIS A 125 -15.54 -6.32 -21.36
C HIS A 125 -15.15 -5.37 -20.24
N PRO A 126 -15.07 -5.80 -18.96
CA PRO A 126 -14.52 -4.97 -17.90
C PRO A 126 -13.10 -4.52 -18.27
N PHE A 127 -12.88 -3.23 -18.26
CA PHE A 127 -11.64 -2.57 -18.63
C PHE A 127 -11.23 -1.58 -17.51
N ALA A 128 -10.12 -0.92 -17.72
CA ALA A 128 -9.56 0.08 -16.84
C ALA A 128 -8.91 -0.44 -15.55
N ASN A 129 -9.48 -1.43 -14.87
CA ASN A 129 -9.00 -1.96 -13.60
C ASN A 129 -8.35 -3.34 -13.74
N TYR A 130 -7.48 -3.53 -14.74
CA TYR A 130 -6.84 -4.84 -14.98
C TYR A 130 -5.97 -5.28 -13.80
N GLY A 131 -5.29 -4.36 -13.10
CA GLY A 131 -4.54 -4.65 -11.89
C GLY A 131 -5.44 -5.21 -10.78
N ILE A 132 -6.62 -4.64 -10.58
CA ILE A 132 -7.62 -5.17 -9.62
C ILE A 132 -8.14 -6.54 -10.07
N LEU A 133 -8.38 -6.72 -11.37
CA LEU A 133 -8.80 -8.03 -11.90
C LEU A 133 -7.72 -9.10 -11.75
N ASP A 134 -6.45 -8.75 -11.85
CA ASP A 134 -5.32 -9.66 -11.59
C ASP A 134 -5.29 -10.10 -10.13
N GLN A 135 -5.50 -9.18 -9.19
CA GLN A 135 -5.61 -9.47 -7.76
C GLN A 135 -6.80 -10.38 -7.47
N GLN A 136 -7.95 -10.13 -8.09
CA GLN A 136 -9.12 -11.01 -7.98
C GLN A 136 -8.88 -12.39 -8.61
N ALA A 137 -8.09 -12.47 -9.68
CA ALA A 137 -7.68 -13.74 -10.26
C ALA A 137 -6.77 -14.52 -9.30
N ALA A 138 -5.84 -13.84 -8.63
CA ALA A 138 -5.01 -14.44 -7.58
C ALA A 138 -5.87 -14.92 -6.40
N LEU A 139 -6.83 -14.13 -5.94
CA LEU A 139 -7.76 -14.55 -4.88
C LEU A 139 -8.60 -15.77 -5.27
N ARG A 140 -9.06 -15.85 -6.52
CA ARG A 140 -9.74 -17.06 -7.05
C ARG A 140 -8.81 -18.26 -7.09
N TRP A 141 -7.54 -18.05 -7.44
CA TRP A 141 -6.52 -19.11 -7.38
C TRP A 141 -6.30 -19.58 -5.94
N VAL A 142 -6.20 -18.65 -4.98
CA VAL A 142 -6.09 -18.97 -3.54
C VAL A 142 -7.24 -19.83 -3.10
N ARG A 143 -8.48 -19.43 -3.39
CA ARG A 143 -9.67 -20.21 -3.04
C ARG A 143 -9.66 -21.62 -3.61
N ALA A 144 -9.12 -21.81 -4.81
CA ALA A 144 -9.09 -23.10 -5.48
C ALA A 144 -7.93 -24.00 -5.04
N ASN A 145 -6.80 -23.44 -4.59
CA ASN A 145 -5.54 -24.18 -4.48
C ASN A 145 -4.91 -24.12 -3.08
N VAL A 146 -5.23 -23.17 -2.22
CA VAL A 146 -4.51 -22.93 -0.96
C VAL A 146 -4.58 -24.11 0.01
N ALA A 147 -5.61 -24.95 -0.09
CA ALA A 147 -5.72 -26.17 0.71
C ALA A 147 -4.54 -27.14 0.49
N ALA A 148 -3.98 -27.18 -0.73
CA ALA A 148 -2.79 -27.98 -1.04
C ALA A 148 -1.53 -27.47 -0.31
N PHE A 149 -1.55 -26.22 0.15
CA PHE A 149 -0.49 -25.59 0.94
C PHE A 149 -0.81 -25.56 2.45
N GLY A 150 -1.88 -26.24 2.86
CA GLY A 150 -2.32 -26.31 4.26
C GLY A 150 -3.11 -25.08 4.73
N GLY A 151 -3.59 -24.25 3.83
CA GLY A 151 -4.43 -23.08 4.11
C GLY A 151 -5.93 -23.39 4.05
N ASP A 152 -6.73 -22.60 4.75
CA ASP A 152 -8.18 -22.66 4.73
C ASP A 152 -8.73 -21.65 3.68
N PRO A 153 -9.32 -22.14 2.57
CA PRO A 153 -9.88 -21.26 1.54
C PRO A 153 -11.08 -20.41 2.00
N ASN A 154 -11.66 -20.74 3.15
CA ASN A 154 -12.77 -19.99 3.76
C ASN A 154 -12.30 -19.05 4.88
N ASN A 155 -11.01 -18.97 5.13
CA ASN A 155 -10.42 -18.12 6.17
C ASN A 155 -9.27 -17.28 5.59
N VAL A 156 -9.61 -16.41 4.63
CA VAL A 156 -8.69 -15.56 3.88
C VAL A 156 -8.79 -14.12 4.38
N THR A 157 -7.66 -13.54 4.70
CA THR A 157 -7.50 -12.10 4.97
C THR A 157 -6.79 -11.49 3.76
N LEU A 158 -7.34 -10.41 3.21
CA LEU A 158 -6.68 -9.60 2.22
C LEU A 158 -6.03 -8.40 2.91
N GLY A 159 -4.78 -8.10 2.59
CA GLY A 159 -4.08 -6.95 3.14
C GLY A 159 -3.13 -6.34 2.13
N GLY A 160 -2.78 -5.09 2.37
CA GLY A 160 -1.80 -4.37 1.58
C GLY A 160 -1.36 -3.09 2.25
N GLN A 161 -0.28 -2.53 1.75
CA GLN A 161 0.29 -1.27 2.22
C GLN A 161 0.27 -0.24 1.09
N SER A 162 0.04 1.05 1.41
CA SER A 162 0.06 2.12 0.40
C SER A 162 -0.92 1.83 -0.75
N ALA A 163 -0.47 1.83 -1.99
CA ALA A 163 -1.28 1.42 -3.15
C ALA A 163 -1.91 0.03 -2.96
N GLY A 164 -1.23 -0.90 -2.28
CA GLY A 164 -1.81 -2.20 -1.93
C GLY A 164 -2.99 -2.11 -0.97
N ALA A 165 -3.01 -1.13 -0.05
CA ALA A 165 -4.16 -0.86 0.80
C ALA A 165 -5.31 -0.20 0.00
N ILE A 166 -5.00 0.72 -0.92
CA ILE A 166 -5.97 1.28 -1.88
C ILE A 166 -6.62 0.16 -2.69
N ASN A 167 -5.83 -0.77 -3.19
CA ASN A 167 -6.30 -1.93 -3.95
C ASN A 167 -7.12 -2.90 -3.08
N THR A 168 -6.75 -3.05 -1.80
CA THR A 168 -7.56 -3.81 -0.82
C THR A 168 -8.95 -3.19 -0.67
N ALA A 169 -9.04 -1.86 -0.60
CA ALA A 169 -10.32 -1.15 -0.56
C ALA A 169 -11.11 -1.30 -1.86
N ALA A 170 -10.47 -1.17 -3.03
CA ALA A 170 -11.11 -1.41 -4.31
C ALA A 170 -11.71 -2.83 -4.37
N ASN A 171 -11.00 -3.85 -3.87
CA ASN A 171 -11.50 -5.21 -3.76
C ASN A 171 -12.62 -5.36 -2.72
N LEU A 172 -12.60 -4.59 -1.62
CA LEU A 172 -13.66 -4.61 -0.60
C LEU A 172 -14.99 -4.06 -1.15
N ILE A 173 -14.90 -3.02 -1.98
CA ILE A 173 -16.06 -2.38 -2.65
C ILE A 173 -16.53 -3.23 -3.84
N SER A 174 -15.64 -3.95 -4.51
CA SER A 174 -15.92 -4.66 -5.76
C SER A 174 -16.88 -5.84 -5.59
N PRO A 175 -18.03 -5.87 -6.30
CA PRO A 175 -18.91 -7.03 -6.30
C PRO A 175 -18.23 -8.31 -6.79
N ALA A 176 -17.28 -8.20 -7.73
CA ALA A 176 -16.56 -9.33 -8.31
C ALA A 176 -15.59 -10.03 -7.34
N ALA A 177 -15.23 -9.39 -6.24
CA ALA A 177 -14.43 -9.97 -5.16
C ALA A 177 -15.28 -10.62 -4.05
N ALA A 178 -16.61 -10.65 -4.20
CA ALA A 178 -17.51 -11.20 -3.20
C ALA A 178 -17.17 -12.66 -2.84
N GLY A 179 -16.99 -12.94 -1.54
CA GLY A 179 -16.68 -14.26 -1.01
C GLY A 179 -15.24 -14.74 -1.22
N LEU A 180 -14.35 -13.92 -1.77
CA LEU A 180 -12.95 -14.30 -1.98
C LEU A 180 -12.08 -14.11 -0.73
N PHE A 181 -12.47 -13.23 0.20
CA PHE A 181 -11.82 -13.01 1.49
C PHE A 181 -12.84 -12.63 2.57
N GLN A 182 -12.46 -12.77 3.83
CA GLN A 182 -13.32 -12.61 5.01
C GLN A 182 -12.83 -11.56 6.00
N ARG A 183 -11.65 -10.97 5.78
CA ARG A 183 -11.07 -9.91 6.60
C ARG A 183 -10.21 -9.00 5.74
N ALA A 184 -10.02 -7.75 6.19
CA ALA A 184 -9.14 -6.80 5.50
C ALA A 184 -8.14 -6.16 6.46
N ILE A 185 -6.92 -5.90 5.95
CA ILE A 185 -5.87 -5.13 6.63
C ILE A 185 -5.44 -4.00 5.71
N PHE A 186 -5.45 -2.76 6.24
CA PHE A 186 -5.03 -1.55 5.53
C PHE A 186 -3.84 -0.95 6.23
N GLN A 187 -2.68 -0.95 5.58
CA GLN A 187 -1.45 -0.38 6.12
C GLN A 187 -1.08 0.88 5.34
N SER A 188 -0.93 1.99 6.06
CA SER A 188 -0.60 3.31 5.49
C SER A 188 -1.51 3.71 4.33
N SER A 189 -2.81 3.61 4.53
CA SER A 189 -3.80 4.22 3.64
C SER A 189 -5.10 4.46 4.38
N PRO A 190 -5.53 5.71 4.51
CA PRO A 190 -6.88 6.05 4.94
C PRO A 190 -7.90 5.87 3.83
N ILE A 191 -7.47 5.67 2.60
CA ILE A 191 -8.29 5.46 1.39
C ILE A 191 -9.25 6.65 1.12
N PRO A 192 -8.74 7.86 0.94
CA PRO A 192 -9.55 8.97 0.47
C PRO A 192 -9.82 8.88 -1.04
N ASN A 193 -10.84 9.61 -1.48
CA ASN A 193 -11.26 9.62 -2.89
C ASN A 193 -10.16 10.03 -3.87
N GLN A 194 -9.20 10.82 -3.47
CA GLN A 194 -8.11 11.32 -4.33
C GLN A 194 -7.27 10.20 -4.99
N TYR A 195 -7.31 8.99 -4.45
CA TYR A 195 -6.65 7.82 -5.03
C TYR A 195 -7.57 7.01 -5.96
N PHE A 196 -8.73 7.57 -6.32
CA PHE A 196 -9.67 6.93 -7.24
C PHE A 196 -10.05 7.91 -8.34
N LEU A 197 -9.84 7.53 -9.58
CA LEU A 197 -10.10 8.37 -10.73
C LEU A 197 -11.50 8.08 -11.29
N PRO A 198 -12.36 9.09 -11.45
CA PRO A 198 -13.61 8.92 -12.20
C PRO A 198 -13.36 8.44 -13.63
N GLU A 199 -14.20 7.54 -14.14
CA GLU A 199 -14.04 6.92 -15.47
C GLU A 199 -13.82 7.97 -16.57
N ALA A 200 -14.61 9.04 -16.59
CA ALA A 200 -14.49 10.08 -17.62
C ALA A 200 -13.10 10.75 -17.65
N ALA A 201 -12.50 10.96 -16.48
CA ALA A 201 -11.14 11.48 -16.38
C ALA A 201 -10.11 10.45 -16.83
N ALA A 202 -10.32 9.17 -16.46
CA ALA A 202 -9.46 8.07 -16.88
C ALA A 202 -9.48 7.87 -18.40
N VAL A 203 -10.66 7.93 -19.02
CA VAL A 203 -10.82 7.86 -20.50
C VAL A 203 -10.10 9.04 -21.18
N THR A 204 -10.24 10.25 -20.63
CA THR A 204 -9.53 11.41 -21.16
C THR A 204 -8.00 11.20 -21.12
N LEU A 205 -7.50 10.70 -20.01
CA LEU A 205 -6.07 10.39 -19.86
C LEU A 205 -5.62 9.32 -20.87
N GLY A 206 -6.41 8.25 -21.04
CA GLY A 206 -6.10 7.16 -21.96
C GLY A 206 -6.16 7.59 -23.42
N ASN A 207 -7.12 8.43 -23.81
CA ASN A 207 -7.20 8.99 -25.17
C ASN A 207 -5.99 9.90 -25.47
N ASN A 208 -5.55 10.69 -24.48
CA ASN A 208 -4.34 11.51 -24.62
C ASN A 208 -3.09 10.63 -24.75
N PHE A 209 -3.02 9.52 -24.03
CA PHE A 209 -1.95 8.53 -24.19
C PHE A 209 -1.98 7.90 -25.59
N ALA A 210 -3.14 7.49 -26.08
CA ALA A 210 -3.28 6.92 -27.43
C ALA A 210 -2.80 7.92 -28.51
N ALA A 211 -3.18 9.20 -28.38
CA ALA A 211 -2.73 10.25 -29.29
C ALA A 211 -1.21 10.45 -29.24
N ALA A 212 -0.61 10.47 -28.03
CA ALA A 212 0.85 10.58 -27.87
C ALA A 212 1.61 9.35 -28.40
N ALA A 213 0.98 8.18 -28.37
CA ALA A 213 1.51 6.95 -28.96
C ALA A 213 1.39 6.93 -30.49
N GLY A 214 0.57 7.80 -31.09
CA GLY A 214 0.24 7.79 -32.50
C GLY A 214 -0.75 6.69 -32.88
N CYS A 215 -1.55 6.20 -31.91
CA CYS A 215 -2.53 5.16 -32.10
C CYS A 215 -3.94 5.72 -32.31
N SER A 216 -4.66 5.15 -33.27
CA SER A 216 -6.04 5.51 -33.60
C SER A 216 -7.06 4.40 -33.27
N ASP A 217 -6.60 3.26 -32.75
CA ASP A 217 -7.45 2.12 -32.40
C ASP A 217 -6.81 1.19 -31.37
N ALA A 218 -7.60 0.31 -30.78
CA ALA A 218 -7.17 -0.67 -29.80
C ALA A 218 -6.11 -1.65 -30.33
N ALA A 219 -6.11 -1.97 -31.62
CA ALA A 219 -5.12 -2.88 -32.22
C ALA A 219 -3.73 -2.25 -32.23
N CYS A 220 -3.64 -0.95 -32.57
CA CYS A 220 -2.42 -0.18 -32.49
C CYS A 220 -1.89 -0.15 -31.05
N LEU A 221 -2.74 0.16 -30.06
CA LEU A 221 -2.35 0.20 -28.65
C LEU A 221 -1.77 -1.14 -28.17
N ARG A 222 -2.37 -2.25 -28.61
CA ARG A 222 -1.88 -3.59 -28.29
C ARG A 222 -0.61 -3.99 -29.03
N ALA A 223 -0.24 -3.30 -30.09
CA ALA A 223 0.99 -3.52 -30.83
C ALA A 223 2.19 -2.75 -30.26
N LEU A 224 1.99 -1.82 -29.33
CA LEU A 224 3.06 -1.12 -28.65
C LEU A 224 3.92 -2.09 -27.84
N SER A 225 5.24 -1.90 -27.86
CA SER A 225 6.10 -2.64 -26.95
C SER A 225 5.98 -2.13 -25.51
N ALA A 226 6.31 -2.99 -24.53
CA ALA A 226 6.30 -2.60 -23.13
C ALA A 226 7.23 -1.40 -22.88
N GLU A 227 8.42 -1.38 -23.51
CA GLU A 227 9.36 -0.26 -23.43
C GLU A 227 8.74 1.05 -23.92
N ARG A 228 7.98 0.98 -25.04
CA ARG A 228 7.34 2.18 -25.60
C ARG A 228 6.25 2.70 -24.69
N ILE A 229 5.46 1.82 -24.09
CA ILE A 229 4.42 2.19 -23.12
C ILE A 229 5.04 2.85 -21.90
N LEU A 230 6.08 2.24 -21.31
CA LEU A 230 6.79 2.79 -20.16
C LEU A 230 7.43 4.14 -20.48
N GLN A 231 8.05 4.28 -21.66
CA GLN A 231 8.61 5.55 -22.09
C GLN A 231 7.58 6.67 -22.19
N LEU A 232 6.39 6.36 -22.72
CA LEU A 232 5.30 7.33 -22.84
C LEU A 232 4.60 7.60 -21.51
N GLN A 233 4.46 6.56 -20.68
CA GLN A 233 3.88 6.69 -19.35
C GLN A 233 4.59 7.79 -18.57
N GLY A 234 5.92 7.87 -18.70
CA GLY A 234 6.75 8.76 -17.90
C GLY A 234 6.75 8.35 -16.44
N THR A 235 7.31 9.21 -15.62
CA THR A 235 7.41 9.01 -14.18
C THR A 235 6.51 10.01 -13.44
N PRO A 236 5.88 9.63 -12.31
CA PRO A 236 5.10 10.57 -11.49
C PRO A 236 5.91 11.81 -11.10
N ASN A 237 7.20 11.62 -10.81
CA ASN A 237 8.11 12.66 -10.37
C ASN A 237 8.60 13.57 -11.49
N ALA A 238 8.64 13.06 -12.72
CA ALA A 238 8.99 13.83 -13.91
C ALA A 238 7.78 14.52 -14.56
N ASN A 239 6.66 14.63 -13.87
CA ASN A 239 5.39 15.11 -14.43
C ASN A 239 5.00 14.34 -15.70
N GLY A 240 5.20 13.03 -15.69
CA GLY A 240 4.75 12.13 -16.76
C GLY A 240 3.24 12.32 -16.98
N PRO A 241 2.81 12.65 -18.19
CA PRO A 241 1.45 13.12 -18.42
C PRO A 241 0.40 12.03 -18.28
N PHE A 242 0.80 10.76 -18.11
CA PHE A 242 -0.11 9.62 -18.16
C PHE A 242 -0.04 8.69 -16.94
N VAL A 243 0.65 9.08 -15.88
CA VAL A 243 0.72 8.27 -14.67
C VAL A 243 -0.43 8.58 -13.76
N PHE A 244 -1.17 7.54 -13.40
CA PHE A 244 -2.20 7.58 -12.37
C PHE A 244 -1.97 6.45 -11.37
N SER A 245 -1.91 6.78 -10.09
CA SER A 245 -1.49 5.86 -9.02
C SER A 245 -2.65 5.17 -8.29
N GLY A 246 -3.84 5.09 -8.89
CA GLY A 246 -5.02 4.56 -8.19
C GLY A 246 -5.93 3.71 -9.06
N ALA A 247 -7.04 3.27 -8.47
CA ALA A 247 -8.09 2.53 -9.16
C ALA A 247 -9.08 3.49 -9.86
N ILE A 248 -9.79 2.99 -10.85
CA ILE A 248 -10.76 3.76 -11.64
C ILE A 248 -12.17 3.40 -11.17
N VAL A 249 -12.99 4.41 -10.91
CA VAL A 249 -14.41 4.22 -10.61
C VAL A 249 -15.16 4.03 -11.92
N ASP A 250 -15.28 2.75 -12.32
CA ASP A 250 -15.82 2.32 -13.60
C ASP A 250 -17.30 1.86 -13.53
N GLY A 251 -17.92 2.01 -12.36
CA GLY A 251 -19.31 1.58 -12.13
C GLY A 251 -19.53 0.06 -12.07
N THR A 252 -18.49 -0.76 -12.27
CA THR A 252 -18.60 -2.23 -12.38
C THR A 252 -17.61 -2.94 -11.44
N ILE A 253 -16.31 -2.77 -11.65
CA ILE A 253 -15.26 -3.36 -10.80
C ILE A 253 -15.12 -2.53 -9.53
N VAL A 254 -15.08 -1.22 -9.67
CA VAL A 254 -15.16 -0.26 -8.58
C VAL A 254 -16.42 0.59 -8.80
N PRO A 255 -17.56 0.21 -8.22
CA PRO A 255 -18.85 0.81 -8.57
C PRO A 255 -19.04 2.23 -8.03
N VAL A 256 -18.38 2.60 -6.94
CA VAL A 256 -18.50 3.90 -6.27
C VAL A 256 -17.17 4.34 -5.69
N LEU A 257 -17.05 5.63 -5.42
CA LEU A 257 -15.92 6.18 -4.68
C LEU A 257 -15.86 5.59 -3.26
N PRO A 258 -14.66 5.39 -2.69
CA PRO A 258 -14.50 4.84 -1.34
C PRO A 258 -15.28 5.58 -0.27
N GLU A 259 -15.25 6.90 -0.28
CA GLU A 259 -15.96 7.72 0.69
C GLU A 259 -17.47 7.51 0.65
N THR A 260 -18.03 7.36 -0.55
CA THR A 260 -19.44 6.97 -0.72
C THR A 260 -19.67 5.56 -0.15
N ALA A 261 -18.76 4.63 -0.40
CA ALA A 261 -18.89 3.28 0.14
C ALA A 261 -18.83 3.28 1.68
N TRP A 262 -17.86 4.01 2.27
CA TRP A 262 -17.68 4.06 3.72
C TRP A 262 -18.88 4.73 4.44
N THR A 263 -19.36 5.84 3.92
CA THR A 263 -20.48 6.60 4.54
C THR A 263 -21.84 5.91 4.38
N THR A 264 -22.03 5.15 3.30
CA THR A 264 -23.31 4.47 3.02
C THR A 264 -23.32 2.99 3.43
N GLY A 265 -22.17 2.40 3.75
CA GLY A 265 -22.03 0.96 3.97
C GLY A 265 -22.08 0.12 2.68
N ALA A 266 -21.87 0.74 1.52
CA ALA A 266 -21.92 0.06 0.20
C ALA A 266 -20.63 -0.73 -0.09
N TYR A 267 -20.20 -1.55 0.85
CA TYR A 267 -19.05 -2.44 0.78
C TYR A 267 -19.34 -3.74 1.53
N ARG A 268 -18.44 -4.71 1.46
CA ARG A 268 -18.61 -5.96 2.19
C ARG A 268 -18.18 -5.84 3.64
N HIS A 269 -19.12 -6.04 4.56
CA HIS A 269 -18.87 -5.97 5.98
C HIS A 269 -18.07 -7.18 6.47
N MET A 270 -16.98 -6.94 7.19
CA MET A 270 -16.08 -7.95 7.76
C MET A 270 -15.18 -7.33 8.83
N PRO A 271 -14.49 -8.12 9.66
CA PRO A 271 -13.48 -7.57 10.55
C PRO A 271 -12.39 -6.84 9.76
N MET A 272 -12.00 -5.64 10.21
CA MET A 272 -10.98 -4.79 9.58
C MET A 272 -9.94 -4.34 10.60
N LEU A 273 -8.72 -4.15 10.11
CA LEU A 273 -7.61 -3.60 10.86
C LEU A 273 -6.91 -2.58 9.95
N GLY A 274 -6.68 -1.37 10.45
CA GLY A 274 -6.05 -0.35 9.65
C GLY A 274 -5.37 0.73 10.49
N GLY A 275 -4.42 1.42 9.88
CA GLY A 275 -3.69 2.52 10.49
C GLY A 275 -2.60 3.06 9.59
N THR A 276 -1.83 3.97 10.14
CA THR A 276 -0.78 4.69 9.43
C THR A 276 0.46 4.80 10.31
N THR A 277 1.59 5.12 9.72
CA THR A 277 2.76 5.54 10.47
C THR A 277 2.63 6.99 10.95
N LYS A 278 3.37 7.38 11.98
CA LYS A 278 3.26 8.72 12.60
C LYS A 278 3.65 9.84 11.65
N ASP A 279 4.68 9.63 10.87
CA ASP A 279 5.24 10.60 9.94
C ASP A 279 4.85 10.26 8.49
N ASP A 280 3.72 9.59 8.33
CA ASP A 280 3.15 9.19 7.06
C ASP A 280 2.62 10.41 6.30
N GLY A 281 3.06 10.61 5.09
CA GLY A 281 2.64 11.78 4.32
C GLY A 281 1.63 11.46 3.25
N GLY A 282 0.38 11.90 3.45
CA GLY A 282 -0.62 11.88 2.41
C GLY A 282 -0.22 12.74 1.21
N GLY A 283 -0.42 12.25 -0.01
CA GLY A 283 -0.21 13.00 -1.25
C GLY A 283 1.24 13.36 -1.59
N ASN A 284 2.07 13.57 -0.58
CA ASN A 284 3.49 13.91 -0.71
C ASN A 284 4.41 12.97 0.09
N PHE A 285 3.95 11.78 0.47
CA PHE A 285 4.69 10.67 1.11
C PHE A 285 5.51 11.04 2.35
N GLY A 286 5.09 11.99 3.19
CA GLY A 286 6.02 12.62 4.13
C GLY A 286 7.18 13.23 3.33
N LEU A 287 7.37 14.51 3.43
CA LEU A 287 8.24 15.28 2.53
C LEU A 287 9.61 14.69 2.26
N GLY A 288 10.16 13.92 3.18
CA GLY A 288 11.41 13.25 2.99
C GLY A 288 11.43 12.24 1.85
N ILE A 289 10.36 11.49 1.68
CA ILE A 289 10.23 10.54 0.56
C ILE A 289 9.86 11.27 -0.72
N ALA A 290 8.99 12.28 -0.67
CA ALA A 290 8.66 13.09 -1.83
C ALA A 290 9.89 13.82 -2.42
N GLU A 291 10.79 14.31 -1.58
CA GLU A 291 12.04 14.92 -2.02
C GLU A 291 12.98 13.90 -2.68
N TYR A 292 13.03 12.68 -2.18
CA TYR A 292 13.80 11.60 -2.79
C TYR A 292 13.29 11.29 -4.20
N PHE A 293 11.98 11.32 -4.43
CA PHE A 293 11.36 11.00 -5.71
C PHE A 293 11.27 12.19 -6.67
N SER A 294 11.44 13.42 -6.22
CA SER A 294 11.38 14.59 -7.10
C SER A 294 12.63 14.83 -7.95
N GLY A 295 13.62 13.97 -7.84
CA GLY A 295 14.85 13.99 -8.66
C GLY A 295 16.05 14.65 -7.97
N PRO A 296 17.28 14.45 -8.51
CA PRO A 296 18.48 15.05 -7.97
C PRO A 296 18.59 16.55 -8.31
N PRO A 297 19.24 17.35 -7.43
CA PRO A 297 19.68 16.93 -6.11
C PRO A 297 18.53 16.98 -5.10
N GLN A 298 18.46 15.98 -4.23
CA GLN A 298 17.54 16.01 -3.09
C GLN A 298 17.94 17.19 -2.20
N VAL A 299 17.04 18.15 -2.08
CA VAL A 299 17.30 19.38 -1.35
C VAL A 299 16.49 19.34 -0.06
N ALA A 300 17.15 19.57 1.07
CA ALA A 300 16.46 19.72 2.34
C ALA A 300 15.41 20.84 2.25
N VAL A 301 14.29 20.68 2.94
CA VAL A 301 13.27 21.72 3.05
C VAL A 301 13.88 22.99 3.60
N THR A 302 13.68 24.09 2.89
CA THR A 302 14.22 25.40 3.29
C THR A 302 13.26 26.12 4.22
N VAL A 303 13.79 27.12 4.94
CA VAL A 303 12.96 28.06 5.72
C VAL A 303 11.95 28.79 4.83
N ASP A 304 12.28 29.07 3.58
CA ASP A 304 11.36 29.72 2.63
C ASP A 304 10.19 28.82 2.26
N GLN A 305 10.43 27.53 2.06
CA GLN A 305 9.35 26.55 1.82
C GLN A 305 8.44 26.43 3.06
N TYR A 306 8.99 26.39 4.28
CA TYR A 306 8.18 26.48 5.49
C TYR A 306 7.39 27.80 5.56
N ASN A 307 8.01 28.92 5.21
CA ASN A 307 7.38 30.24 5.25
C ASN A 307 6.27 30.43 4.21
N ALA A 308 6.26 29.62 3.16
CA ALA A 308 5.19 29.58 2.16
C ALA A 308 3.86 29.05 2.72
N ASN A 309 3.87 28.33 3.86
CA ASN A 309 2.65 27.92 4.53
C ASN A 309 1.82 29.13 5.01
N SER A 310 0.50 28.94 5.07
CA SER A 310 -0.42 29.98 5.55
C SER A 310 -0.10 30.40 6.99
N PRO A 311 -0.47 31.62 7.40
CA PRO A 311 -0.32 32.05 8.79
C PRO A 311 -0.99 31.12 9.80
N ALA A 312 -2.16 30.56 9.47
CA ALA A 312 -2.88 29.62 10.32
C ALA A 312 -2.10 28.31 10.52
N VAL A 313 -1.53 27.74 9.45
CA VAL A 313 -0.67 26.56 9.53
C VAL A 313 0.56 26.85 10.38
N LYS A 314 1.27 27.96 10.14
CA LYS A 314 2.46 28.33 10.92
C LYS A 314 2.16 28.55 12.40
N GLN A 315 0.96 29.02 12.74
CA GLN A 315 0.51 29.16 14.12
C GLN A 315 0.32 27.78 14.79
N GLN A 316 -0.16 26.77 14.06
CA GLN A 316 -0.31 25.41 14.57
C GLN A 316 1.02 24.64 14.65
N TYR A 317 1.97 24.98 13.78
CA TYR A 317 3.27 24.32 13.65
C TYR A 317 4.41 25.36 13.72
N PRO A 318 4.57 26.06 14.86
CA PRO A 318 5.61 27.09 14.98
C PRO A 318 7.00 26.45 14.87
N LEU A 319 7.87 27.00 14.04
CA LEU A 319 9.18 26.44 13.71
C LEU A 319 10.03 26.16 14.97
N ALA A 320 9.90 27.02 15.98
CA ALA A 320 10.60 26.84 17.27
C ALA A 320 10.24 25.52 17.98
N SER A 321 9.04 24.99 17.78
CA SER A 321 8.63 23.69 18.35
C SER A 321 9.33 22.50 17.70
N PHE A 322 10.02 22.72 16.60
CA PHE A 322 10.79 21.74 15.85
C PHE A 322 12.31 22.02 15.91
N GLY A 323 12.77 22.72 16.94
CA GLY A 323 14.18 23.07 17.06
C GLY A 323 14.68 23.99 15.95
N ASN A 324 13.79 24.75 15.31
CA ASN A 324 14.03 25.57 14.12
C ASN A 324 14.44 24.75 12.87
N ASP A 325 14.09 23.46 12.83
CA ASP A 325 14.27 22.61 11.65
C ASP A 325 13.02 22.68 10.76
N PRO A 326 13.09 23.30 9.57
CA PRO A 326 11.96 23.41 8.65
C PRO A 326 11.56 22.06 8.06
N GLN A 327 12.46 21.09 7.94
CA GLN A 327 12.19 19.74 7.47
C GLN A 327 11.24 19.02 8.43
N LEU A 328 11.53 19.03 9.72
CA LEU A 328 10.68 18.41 10.74
C LEU A 328 9.31 19.08 10.82
N ALA A 329 9.27 20.41 10.76
CA ALA A 329 8.01 21.16 10.76
C ALA A 329 7.15 20.79 9.53
N GLN A 330 7.74 20.78 8.35
CA GLN A 330 7.05 20.51 7.10
C GLN A 330 6.63 19.03 6.99
N ASN A 331 7.43 18.11 7.52
CA ASN A 331 7.05 16.70 7.63
C ASN A 331 5.75 16.54 8.44
N ARG A 332 5.62 17.22 9.58
CA ARG A 332 4.37 17.18 10.37
C ARG A 332 3.20 17.86 9.67
N ILE A 333 3.43 18.97 8.97
CA ILE A 333 2.40 19.67 8.19
C ILE A 333 1.85 18.77 7.08
N GLY A 334 2.70 17.94 6.46
CA GLY A 334 2.27 16.95 5.46
C GLY A 334 1.63 15.70 6.04
N ALA A 335 2.12 15.22 7.19
CA ALA A 335 1.65 13.98 7.78
C ALA A 335 0.29 14.10 8.50
N ASP A 336 0.07 15.19 9.23
CA ASP A 336 -1.11 15.34 10.09
C ASP A 336 -2.46 15.29 9.32
N PRO A 337 -2.63 15.92 8.15
CA PRO A 337 -3.85 15.75 7.35
C PRO A 337 -4.11 14.28 6.99
N PHE A 338 -3.09 13.56 6.58
CA PHE A 338 -3.19 12.15 6.22
C PHE A 338 -3.60 11.27 7.43
N LYS A 339 -3.05 11.59 8.61
CA LYS A 339 -3.45 10.95 9.86
C LYS A 339 -4.92 11.21 10.18
N CYS A 340 -5.37 12.45 9.97
CA CYS A 340 -6.76 12.87 10.23
C CYS A 340 -7.74 12.17 9.27
N ASP A 341 -7.37 12.01 8.01
CA ASP A 341 -8.11 11.20 7.05
C ASP A 341 -8.22 9.74 7.50
N ALA A 342 -7.13 9.14 7.97
CA ALA A 342 -7.16 7.77 8.49
C ALA A 342 -8.14 7.63 9.67
N ARG A 343 -8.13 8.59 10.61
CA ARG A 343 -9.09 8.63 11.72
C ARG A 343 -10.52 8.76 11.22
N ARG A 344 -10.78 9.64 10.26
CA ARG A 344 -12.10 9.84 9.66
C ARG A 344 -12.61 8.56 9.01
N VAL A 345 -11.82 7.92 8.17
CA VAL A 345 -12.19 6.67 7.50
C VAL A 345 -12.43 5.53 8.49
N LEU A 346 -11.59 5.38 9.51
CA LEU A 346 -11.81 4.36 10.55
C LEU A 346 -13.09 4.62 11.33
N THR A 347 -13.47 5.89 11.57
CA THR A 347 -14.74 6.27 12.20
C THR A 347 -15.92 5.90 11.32
N GLU A 348 -15.87 6.18 10.02
CA GLU A 348 -16.90 5.83 9.05
C GLU A 348 -17.08 4.32 8.96
N LEU A 349 -15.98 3.58 8.80
CA LEU A 349 -15.99 2.12 8.79
C LEU A 349 -16.56 1.55 10.09
N ALA A 350 -16.14 2.04 11.25
CA ALA A 350 -16.67 1.56 12.52
C ALA A 350 -18.18 1.88 12.71
N THR A 351 -18.66 2.94 12.07
CA THR A 351 -20.07 3.33 12.08
C THR A 351 -20.91 2.43 11.19
N THR A 352 -20.43 2.12 10.00
CA THR A 352 -21.22 1.43 8.95
C THR A 352 -20.96 -0.08 8.86
N ASN A 353 -19.83 -0.58 9.41
CA ASN A 353 -19.42 -1.99 9.35
C ASN A 353 -20.24 -2.88 10.31
N SER A 354 -21.53 -2.97 10.07
CA SER A 354 -22.52 -3.60 10.96
C SER A 354 -22.13 -5.03 11.35
N GLY A 355 -22.01 -5.27 12.66
CA GLY A 355 -21.76 -6.59 13.24
C GLY A 355 -20.28 -7.04 13.23
N PHE A 356 -19.34 -6.24 12.72
CA PHE A 356 -17.93 -6.60 12.66
C PHE A 356 -17.03 -5.52 13.27
N PRO A 357 -15.96 -5.92 14.01
CA PRO A 357 -15.04 -4.97 14.61
C PRO A 357 -14.12 -4.32 13.58
N VAL A 358 -13.78 -3.07 13.84
CA VAL A 358 -12.69 -2.34 13.21
C VAL A 358 -11.62 -2.08 14.28
N TYR A 359 -10.34 -2.25 13.95
CA TYR A 359 -9.21 -2.00 14.85
C TYR A 359 -8.32 -0.93 14.25
N GLY A 360 -8.02 0.12 15.02
CA GLY A 360 -7.15 1.21 14.61
C GLY A 360 -5.75 1.10 15.24
N TYR A 361 -4.69 1.36 14.47
CA TYR A 361 -3.34 1.51 14.99
C TYR A 361 -2.70 2.82 14.56
N ASP A 362 -1.69 3.22 15.31
CA ASP A 362 -0.77 4.31 15.02
C ASP A 362 0.66 3.80 15.21
N PHE A 363 1.42 3.63 14.14
CA PHE A 363 2.82 3.24 14.25
C PHE A 363 3.67 4.47 14.55
N THR A 364 4.09 4.60 15.83
CA THR A 364 4.76 5.81 16.33
C THR A 364 6.27 5.65 16.55
N TYR A 365 6.82 4.48 16.25
CA TYR A 365 8.24 4.20 16.47
C TYR A 365 9.12 4.92 15.42
N GLN A 366 9.70 6.03 15.82
CA GLN A 366 10.46 6.93 14.93
C GLN A 366 11.91 6.52 14.66
N ASN A 367 12.43 5.49 15.34
CA ASN A 367 13.81 5.00 15.13
C ASN A 367 13.86 3.74 14.27
N ALA A 368 12.81 3.44 13.52
CA ALA A 368 12.79 2.30 12.62
C ALA A 368 13.99 2.35 11.65
N PRO A 369 14.64 1.22 11.33
CA PRO A 369 15.62 1.22 10.26
C PRO A 369 14.97 1.71 8.95
N TYR A 370 15.73 2.38 8.10
CA TYR A 370 15.27 2.87 6.82
C TYR A 370 16.19 2.40 5.70
N TYR A 371 15.72 2.46 4.46
CA TYR A 371 16.44 1.96 3.31
C TYR A 371 16.70 3.00 2.21
N PHE A 372 16.63 4.28 2.57
CA PHE A 372 16.94 5.40 1.67
C PHE A 372 18.31 5.98 2.03
N PRO A 373 19.41 5.48 1.44
CA PRO A 373 20.75 5.75 1.98
C PRO A 373 21.29 7.14 1.73
N GLN A 374 20.59 8.02 1.02
CA GLN A 374 21.20 9.23 0.47
C GLN A 374 20.34 10.49 0.58
N MET A 375 19.58 10.63 1.65
CA MET A 375 18.80 11.86 1.84
C MET A 375 19.58 12.85 2.73
N PRO A 376 20.25 13.86 2.14
CA PRO A 376 20.92 14.87 2.93
C PRO A 376 19.90 15.80 3.59
N ASN A 377 20.11 16.11 4.84
CA ASN A 377 19.41 17.20 5.51
C ASN A 377 20.41 18.19 6.07
N ALA A 378 20.64 19.28 5.37
CA ALA A 378 21.57 20.33 5.79
C ALA A 378 21.10 21.08 7.05
N ALA A 379 19.81 21.03 7.37
CA ALA A 379 19.25 21.68 8.55
C ALA A 379 19.19 20.75 9.78
N SER A 380 19.40 19.44 9.62
CA SER A 380 19.46 18.48 10.71
C SER A 380 20.74 18.66 11.53
N PRO A 381 20.69 18.57 12.87
CA PRO A 381 21.90 18.56 13.71
C PRO A 381 22.90 17.46 13.35
N THR A 382 22.44 16.38 12.73
CA THR A 382 23.26 15.25 12.29
C THR A 382 23.76 15.37 10.86
N GLY A 383 23.26 16.35 10.08
CA GLY A 383 23.56 16.50 8.65
C GLY A 383 22.94 15.42 7.77
N HIS A 384 22.07 14.56 8.33
CA HIS A 384 21.36 13.50 7.62
C HIS A 384 19.85 13.69 7.73
N PHE A 385 19.13 13.39 6.68
CA PHE A 385 17.68 13.28 6.74
C PHE A 385 17.32 12.11 7.67
N GLN A 386 16.37 12.37 8.58
CA GLN A 386 15.79 11.35 9.44
C GLN A 386 14.35 11.10 8.96
N PRO A 387 14.07 9.95 8.33
CA PRO A 387 12.71 9.64 7.85
C PRO A 387 11.72 9.46 8.99
N LEU A 388 12.18 9.24 10.22
CA LEU A 388 11.37 9.01 11.41
C LEU A 388 10.47 7.78 11.21
N ALA A 389 9.19 7.85 11.65
CA ALA A 389 8.19 6.84 11.32
C ALA A 389 7.53 7.16 9.97
N ALA A 390 8.34 7.25 8.91
CA ALA A 390 7.88 7.59 7.56
C ALA A 390 7.00 6.50 6.97
N HIS A 391 6.35 6.85 5.85
CA HIS A 391 5.63 5.88 5.03
C HIS A 391 6.47 4.62 4.78
N THR A 392 5.91 3.42 4.94
CA THR A 392 6.54 2.10 4.79
C THR A 392 7.43 1.63 5.96
N SER A 393 7.78 2.47 6.93
CA SER A 393 8.69 2.08 8.02
C SER A 393 8.17 0.94 8.92
N ASP A 394 6.87 0.67 8.90
CA ASP A 394 6.22 -0.43 9.63
C ASP A 394 6.24 -1.77 8.87
N ILE A 395 6.56 -1.77 7.56
CA ILE A 395 6.58 -3.00 6.74
C ILE A 395 7.59 -4.01 7.28
N GLN A 396 8.80 -3.59 7.60
CA GLN A 396 9.86 -4.46 8.09
C GLN A 396 9.55 -5.10 9.47
N PHE A 397 8.60 -4.54 10.23
CA PHE A 397 8.12 -5.14 11.47
C PHE A 397 7.15 -6.31 11.22
N VAL A 398 6.61 -6.39 10.03
CA VAL A 398 5.74 -7.49 9.55
C VAL A 398 6.52 -8.46 8.69
N PHE A 399 7.16 -7.96 7.63
CA PHE A 399 7.96 -8.73 6.68
C PHE A 399 9.43 -8.53 7.00
N GLN A 400 9.99 -9.43 7.78
CA GLN A 400 11.40 -9.37 8.18
C GLN A 400 12.31 -9.46 6.96
N GLY A 401 13.32 -8.60 6.91
CA GLY A 401 14.21 -8.51 5.76
C GLY A 401 13.69 -7.63 4.63
N TYR A 402 12.53 -6.98 4.79
CA TYR A 402 12.11 -5.94 3.87
C TYR A 402 13.09 -4.76 3.93
N HIS A 403 13.87 -4.60 2.89
CA HIS A 403 14.93 -3.60 2.76
C HIS A 403 15.01 -3.05 1.35
N GLY A 404 13.90 -3.03 0.62
CA GLY A 404 13.85 -2.59 -0.76
C GLY A 404 14.39 -3.61 -1.75
N GLY A 405 14.04 -4.87 -1.56
CA GLY A 405 14.38 -5.94 -2.48
C GLY A 405 15.88 -6.17 -2.62
N ASN A 406 16.30 -6.51 -3.83
CA ASN A 406 17.70 -6.84 -4.14
C ASN A 406 18.67 -5.66 -4.09
N LEU A 407 18.20 -4.45 -3.88
CA LEU A 407 19.00 -3.23 -4.01
C LEU A 407 19.20 -2.50 -2.68
N GLY A 408 18.41 -2.81 -1.66
CA GLY A 408 18.39 -2.08 -0.40
C GLY A 408 19.12 -2.79 0.73
N VAL A 409 19.50 -2.01 1.71
CA VAL A 409 19.99 -2.43 3.02
C VAL A 409 19.34 -1.52 4.04
N ASN A 410 18.74 -2.09 5.07
CA ASN A 410 18.22 -1.29 6.18
C ASN A 410 19.35 -0.54 6.86
N LEU A 411 19.16 0.75 7.05
CA LEU A 411 20.14 1.67 7.66
C LEU A 411 19.61 2.23 8.95
N ASP A 412 20.51 2.44 9.89
CA ASP A 412 20.24 3.20 11.12
C ASP A 412 20.07 4.69 10.79
N GLN A 413 18.99 5.30 11.27
CA GLN A 413 18.64 6.69 10.99
C GLN A 413 19.67 7.71 11.53
N THR A 414 20.42 7.34 12.56
CA THR A 414 21.40 8.24 13.19
C THR A 414 22.78 8.08 12.58
N SER A 415 23.25 6.85 12.44
CA SER A 415 24.61 6.54 11.99
C SER A 415 24.73 6.32 10.49
N GLY A 416 23.62 6.05 9.79
CA GLY A 416 23.62 5.66 8.38
C GLY A 416 24.27 4.30 8.11
N GLN A 417 24.56 3.51 9.15
CA GLN A 417 25.17 2.19 9.00
C GLN A 417 24.11 1.11 8.83
N PRO A 418 24.42 0.04 8.07
CA PRO A 418 23.51 -1.09 7.94
C PRO A 418 23.13 -1.68 9.31
N ARG A 419 21.84 -1.90 9.52
CA ARG A 419 21.31 -2.60 10.67
C ARG A 419 19.97 -3.27 10.42
N GLU A 420 19.69 -4.34 11.15
CA GLU A 420 18.39 -5.00 11.23
C GLU A 420 17.66 -4.58 12.51
N LEU A 421 16.41 -5.05 12.67
CA LEU A 421 15.65 -4.87 13.91
C LEU A 421 16.41 -5.48 15.08
N GLN A 422 16.46 -4.78 16.21
CA GLN A 422 17.22 -5.20 17.39
C GLN A 422 16.47 -4.91 18.70
N GLY A 423 16.81 -5.66 19.75
CA GLY A 423 16.29 -5.40 21.10
C GLY A 423 14.77 -5.29 21.17
N ALA A 424 14.28 -4.12 21.58
CA ALA A 424 12.85 -3.84 21.72
C ALA A 424 12.09 -3.85 20.39
N GLU A 425 12.77 -3.57 19.28
CA GLU A 425 12.17 -3.61 17.93
C GLU A 425 11.76 -5.02 17.51
N ILE A 426 12.57 -6.04 17.88
CA ILE A 426 12.21 -7.45 17.67
C ILE A 426 10.95 -7.78 18.46
N THR A 427 10.84 -7.29 19.70
CA THR A 427 9.65 -7.48 20.53
C THR A 427 8.42 -6.84 19.90
N LEU A 428 8.54 -5.60 19.39
CA LEU A 428 7.48 -4.89 18.68
C LEU A 428 7.06 -5.66 17.43
N SER A 429 8.02 -6.11 16.61
CA SER A 429 7.75 -6.95 15.43
C SER A 429 7.03 -8.25 15.79
N ASP A 430 7.44 -8.93 16.87
CA ASP A 430 6.76 -10.14 17.33
C ASP A 430 5.33 -9.88 17.79
N GLN A 431 5.07 -8.72 18.41
CA GLN A 431 3.73 -8.32 18.81
C GLN A 431 2.85 -7.99 17.60
N ILE A 432 3.37 -7.27 16.61
CA ILE A 432 2.64 -6.94 15.37
C ILE A 432 2.31 -8.22 14.60
N VAL A 433 3.29 -9.08 14.32
CA VAL A 433 3.09 -10.37 13.62
C VAL A 433 2.12 -11.26 14.41
N GLY A 434 2.26 -11.30 15.74
CA GLY A 434 1.35 -12.03 16.61
C GLY A 434 -0.10 -11.55 16.48
N ALA A 435 -0.31 -10.24 16.54
CA ALA A 435 -1.63 -9.64 16.43
C ALA A 435 -2.25 -9.87 15.02
N TRP A 436 -1.46 -9.68 13.96
CA TRP A 436 -1.92 -9.86 12.58
C TRP A 436 -2.33 -11.30 12.27
N THR A 437 -1.52 -12.28 12.68
CA THR A 437 -1.83 -13.69 12.43
C THR A 437 -3.01 -14.19 13.27
N ARG A 438 -3.22 -13.64 14.47
CA ARG A 438 -4.44 -13.89 15.26
C ARG A 438 -5.65 -13.26 14.63
N PHE A 439 -5.54 -12.01 14.17
CA PHE A 439 -6.59 -11.33 13.42
C PHE A 439 -6.93 -12.12 12.15
N ALA A 440 -5.95 -12.57 11.39
CA ALA A 440 -6.17 -13.43 10.22
C ALA A 440 -6.91 -14.71 10.56
N LYS A 441 -6.69 -15.27 11.75
CA LYS A 441 -7.37 -16.49 12.21
C LYS A 441 -8.81 -16.24 12.66
N THR A 442 -9.08 -15.16 13.40
CA THR A 442 -10.31 -15.01 14.18
C THR A 442 -11.06 -13.70 13.92
N GLY A 443 -10.45 -12.71 13.27
CA GLY A 443 -10.95 -11.33 13.20
C GLY A 443 -10.67 -10.51 14.46
N ASN A 444 -9.87 -11.06 15.40
CA ASN A 444 -9.50 -10.39 16.65
C ASN A 444 -7.97 -10.45 16.83
N PRO A 445 -7.27 -9.31 16.94
CA PRO A 445 -5.81 -9.27 17.07
C PRO A 445 -5.30 -9.68 18.46
N ASN A 446 -6.17 -9.75 19.46
CA ASN A 446 -5.78 -9.99 20.84
C ASN A 446 -5.32 -11.42 21.11
N GLY A 447 -4.42 -11.58 22.09
CA GLY A 447 -3.95 -12.87 22.54
C GLY A 447 -3.00 -12.80 23.74
N PRO A 448 -2.62 -13.92 24.31
CA PRO A 448 -1.67 -13.96 25.42
C PRO A 448 -0.36 -13.24 25.08
N ARG A 449 0.11 -12.41 25.99
CA ARG A 449 1.36 -11.63 25.87
C ARG A 449 1.35 -10.58 24.75
N LEU A 450 0.21 -10.34 24.09
CA LEU A 450 0.02 -9.22 23.20
C LEU A 450 -0.56 -8.02 23.96
N PRO A 451 -0.30 -6.78 23.52
CA PRO A 451 -0.99 -5.62 24.07
C PRO A 451 -2.49 -5.75 23.81
N THR A 452 -3.30 -5.25 24.74
CA THR A 452 -4.75 -5.24 24.55
C THR A 452 -5.11 -4.23 23.47
N TRP A 453 -5.71 -4.72 22.39
CA TRP A 453 -6.17 -3.94 21.26
C TRP A 453 -7.71 -3.90 21.26
N GLN A 454 -8.28 -2.78 21.69
CA GLN A 454 -9.72 -2.61 21.71
C GLN A 454 -10.23 -2.31 20.29
N ALA A 455 -11.45 -2.75 20.01
CA ALA A 455 -12.10 -2.37 18.76
C ALA A 455 -12.39 -0.86 18.76
N PHE A 456 -12.19 -0.25 17.61
CA PHE A 456 -12.45 1.16 17.37
C PHE A 456 -13.96 1.42 17.44
N THR A 457 -14.35 2.44 18.18
CA THR A 457 -15.75 2.88 18.31
C THR A 457 -15.86 4.34 17.94
N PRO A 458 -16.88 4.75 17.17
CA PRO A 458 -17.04 6.14 16.77
C PRO A 458 -17.01 7.12 17.94
N GLY A 459 -16.18 8.16 17.84
CA GLY A 459 -16.04 9.20 18.87
C GLY A 459 -15.28 8.81 20.14
N ASN A 460 -14.78 7.57 20.22
CA ASN A 460 -13.99 7.13 21.38
C ASN A 460 -12.65 6.47 21.00
N GLY A 461 -12.39 6.19 19.73
CA GLY A 461 -11.22 5.43 19.32
C GLY A 461 -11.27 4.02 19.93
N PRO A 462 -10.25 3.44 20.49
CA PRO A 462 -8.86 3.87 20.62
C PRO A 462 -7.97 3.40 19.47
N PHE A 463 -6.78 3.99 19.39
CA PHE A 463 -5.69 3.49 18.55
C PHE A 463 -4.68 2.72 19.41
N LEU A 464 -4.17 1.59 18.90
CA LEU A 464 -2.98 0.99 19.46
C LEU A 464 -1.76 1.72 18.90
N GLN A 465 -1.06 2.47 19.75
CA GLN A 465 0.25 3.02 19.39
C GLN A 465 1.26 1.88 19.37
N GLN A 466 1.79 1.61 18.19
CA GLN A 466 2.83 0.62 17.96
C GLN A 466 4.20 1.29 18.14
N ASP A 467 4.75 1.12 19.34
CA ASP A 467 6.01 1.70 19.79
C ASP A 467 6.72 0.74 20.77
N THR A 468 7.81 1.18 21.34
CA THR A 468 8.60 0.43 22.32
C THR A 468 8.66 1.14 23.68
N PRO A 469 7.71 0.85 24.60
CA PRO A 469 6.61 -0.14 24.54
C PRO A 469 5.36 0.36 23.79
N ASN A 470 4.47 -0.56 23.40
CA ASN A 470 3.14 -0.19 22.92
C ASN A 470 2.32 0.53 23.99
N SER A 471 1.47 1.45 23.55
CA SER A 471 0.51 2.16 24.38
C SER A 471 -0.85 2.28 23.69
N VAL A 472 -1.84 2.79 24.40
CA VAL A 472 -3.17 3.06 23.86
C VAL A 472 -3.37 4.57 23.83
N GLU A 473 -3.78 5.07 22.68
CA GLU A 473 -4.15 6.46 22.47
C GLU A 473 -5.66 6.56 22.28
N THR A 474 -6.28 7.45 23.05
CA THR A 474 -7.71 7.73 22.86
C THR A 474 -7.95 8.55 21.59
N ASP A 475 -9.18 8.53 21.09
CA ASP A 475 -9.56 9.37 19.96
C ASP A 475 -9.28 10.87 20.18
N ALA A 476 -9.55 11.36 21.39
CA ALA A 476 -9.28 12.75 21.76
C ALA A 476 -7.76 13.08 21.75
N GLN A 477 -6.93 12.15 22.21
CA GLN A 477 -5.47 12.33 22.18
C GLN A 477 -4.97 12.32 20.75
N TYR A 478 -5.42 11.36 19.90
CA TYR A 478 -5.09 11.29 18.49
C TYR A 478 -5.46 12.60 17.77
N ASN A 479 -6.72 13.05 17.96
CA ASN A 479 -7.21 14.30 17.39
C ASN A 479 -6.34 15.51 17.80
N ALA A 480 -5.95 15.59 19.06
CA ALA A 480 -5.10 16.68 19.56
C ALA A 480 -3.66 16.59 19.02
N ASN A 481 -3.08 15.37 18.99
CA ASN A 481 -1.71 15.15 18.53
C ASN A 481 -1.53 15.49 17.05
N TYR A 482 -2.53 15.17 16.22
CA TYR A 482 -2.50 15.39 14.78
C TYR A 482 -3.33 16.59 14.32
N LYS A 483 -3.88 17.38 15.28
CA LYS A 483 -4.62 18.62 15.00
C LYS A 483 -5.79 18.46 14.02
N CYS A 484 -6.53 17.35 14.14
CA CYS A 484 -7.53 16.99 13.16
C CYS A 484 -8.70 17.97 13.05
N GLU A 485 -9.10 18.64 14.15
CA GLU A 485 -10.11 19.71 14.09
C GLU A 485 -9.63 20.91 13.27
N PHE A 486 -8.34 21.27 13.39
CA PHE A 486 -7.75 22.33 12.58
C PHE A 486 -7.77 21.94 11.08
N TRP A 487 -7.30 20.74 10.73
CA TRP A 487 -7.27 20.30 9.35
C TRP A 487 -8.66 20.18 8.73
N ALA A 488 -9.65 19.65 9.45
CA ALA A 488 -11.04 19.62 9.00
C ALA A 488 -11.59 21.02 8.73
N SER A 489 -11.18 22.05 9.51
CA SER A 489 -11.59 23.43 9.29
C SER A 489 -10.95 24.04 8.02
N GLN A 490 -9.74 23.58 7.64
CA GLN A 490 -9.08 24.04 6.42
C GLN A 490 -9.75 23.44 5.16
N GLU A 491 -10.16 22.17 5.20
CA GLU A 491 -10.89 21.52 4.11
C GLU A 491 -12.27 22.17 3.86
N ALA A 492 -13.01 22.47 4.93
CA ALA A 492 -14.31 23.10 4.83
C ALA A 492 -14.28 24.54 4.28
N SER A 493 -13.09 25.16 4.23
CA SER A 493 -12.88 26.55 3.73
C SER A 493 -12.42 26.62 2.28
N GLN A 494 -12.15 25.50 1.63
CA GLN A 494 -11.81 25.37 0.21
C GLN A 494 -13.05 25.04 -0.64
#